data_596242bd65499eb0eb329675c0c36cde
#
_entry.id   596242bd65499eb0eb329675c0c36cde
#
_cell.length_a   1.000
_cell.length_b   1.000
_cell.length_c   1.000
_cell.angle_alpha   90.00
_cell.angle_beta   90.00
_cell.angle_gamma   90.00
#
_symmetry.space_group_name_H-M   'P 1'
#
loop_
_entity.id
_entity.type
_entity.pdbx_description
1 polymer ?
#
loop_
_entity_poly.entity_id
_entity_poly.type
_entity_poly.pdbx_seq_one_letter_code
_entity_poly.pdbx_strand_id
1 'polypeptide(L)'
;MERKRRINMKLKGYDNFFLVVDDLEKAKKYYKDILGLEIKFDFSDMGMVAFNIGNEEAAIILKEKNKFPDTKQTIWFIVDNVSEEYEKMKNKNVKLLTPPFPIRTGNAVEFEDPFGNRFGITDYKKG
;
A
#
# COMPACT_ATOMS: atom_id res chain seq x y z
N MET A 1 -4.09 -35.23 15.12
CA MET A 1 -2.99 -34.83 14.35
C MET A 1 -2.43 -33.50 14.72
N GLU A 2 -1.23 -33.50 14.89
CA GLU A 2 -0.59 -32.34 15.34
C GLU A 2 -0.39 -31.40 14.19
N ARG A 3 -0.91 -30.23 14.34
CA ARG A 3 -0.74 -29.28 13.30
C ARG A 3 0.63 -28.66 13.39
N LYS A 4 1.30 -28.66 12.29
CA LYS A 4 2.57 -28.03 12.26
C LYS A 4 2.41 -26.56 12.56
N ARG A 5 3.22 -26.08 13.47
CA ARG A 5 3.13 -24.68 13.80
C ARG A 5 3.45 -23.82 12.61
N ARG A 6 2.64 -22.85 12.36
CA ARG A 6 2.86 -21.93 11.28
C ARG A 6 3.12 -20.55 11.78
N ILE A 7 4.02 -19.85 11.09
CA ILE A 7 4.27 -18.45 11.40
C ILE A 7 3.59 -17.65 10.33
N ASN A 8 2.36 -17.27 10.60
CA ASN A 8 1.54 -16.54 9.64
C ASN A 8 1.78 -15.05 9.76
N MET A 9 1.51 -14.35 8.66
CA MET A 9 1.52 -12.89 8.70
C MET A 9 0.42 -12.41 9.63
N LYS A 10 0.73 -11.38 10.41
CA LYS A 10 -0.25 -10.79 11.31
C LYS A 10 -0.68 -9.44 10.76
N LEU A 11 -1.64 -9.49 9.85
CA LEU A 11 -2.18 -8.29 9.25
C LEU A 11 -3.23 -7.69 10.18
N LYS A 12 -3.12 -6.40 10.45
CA LYS A 12 -4.03 -5.71 11.35
C LYS A 12 -5.16 -5.03 10.60
N GLY A 13 -4.98 -4.74 9.34
CA GLY A 13 -6.01 -4.09 8.55
C GLY A 13 -5.40 -3.51 7.29
N TYR A 14 -6.23 -2.79 6.56
CA TYR A 14 -5.77 -2.12 5.36
C TYR A 14 -5.18 -0.77 5.72
N ASP A 15 -4.09 -0.42 5.06
CA ASP A 15 -3.54 0.92 5.18
C ASP A 15 -4.13 1.81 4.09
N ASN A 16 -3.81 1.51 2.83
CA ASN A 16 -4.31 2.28 1.69
C ASN A 16 -4.26 1.40 0.45
N PHE A 17 -4.89 1.90 -0.61
CA PHE A 17 -4.88 1.23 -1.91
C PHE A 17 -4.30 2.20 -2.92
N PHE A 18 -3.22 1.81 -3.61
CA PHE A 18 -2.60 2.64 -4.62
C PHE A 18 -3.11 2.25 -5.99
N LEU A 19 -3.55 3.23 -6.75
CA LEU A 19 -3.93 3.05 -8.15
C LEU A 19 -3.08 3.97 -9.00
N VAL A 20 -2.69 3.50 -10.17
CA VAL A 20 -1.86 4.27 -11.08
C VAL A 20 -2.72 4.85 -12.18
N VAL A 21 -2.55 6.13 -12.48
CA VAL A 21 -3.32 6.80 -13.53
C VAL A 21 -2.36 7.55 -14.44
N ASP A 22 -2.73 7.66 -15.71
CA ASP A 22 -1.89 8.36 -16.69
C ASP A 22 -2.03 9.87 -16.56
N ASP A 23 -3.22 10.33 -16.25
CA ASP A 23 -3.53 11.77 -16.19
C ASP A 23 -4.22 12.03 -14.86
N LEU A 24 -3.46 12.59 -13.92
CA LEU A 24 -3.96 12.76 -12.55
C LEU A 24 -5.12 13.77 -12.49
N GLU A 25 -5.06 14.86 -13.25
CA GLU A 25 -6.13 15.86 -13.19
C GLU A 25 -7.44 15.28 -13.73
N LYS A 26 -7.37 14.52 -14.80
CA LYS A 26 -8.55 13.85 -15.33
C LYS A 26 -9.10 12.84 -14.35
N ALA A 27 -8.22 12.05 -13.77
CA ALA A 27 -8.64 11.02 -12.80
C ALA A 27 -9.26 11.68 -11.58
N LYS A 28 -8.65 12.75 -11.08
CA LYS A 28 -9.17 13.46 -9.93
C LYS A 28 -10.59 13.97 -10.19
N LYS A 29 -10.82 14.54 -11.35
CA LYS A 29 -12.16 15.00 -11.70
C LYS A 29 -13.15 13.86 -11.77
N TYR A 30 -12.75 12.74 -12.35
CA TYR A 30 -13.65 11.61 -12.47
C TYR A 30 -14.06 11.08 -11.09
N TYR A 31 -13.08 10.87 -10.23
CA TYR A 31 -13.36 10.32 -8.91
C TYR A 31 -14.19 11.29 -8.06
N LYS A 32 -13.90 12.57 -8.18
CA LYS A 32 -14.62 13.57 -7.40
C LYS A 32 -15.99 13.86 -7.97
N ASP A 33 -16.07 14.16 -9.28
CA ASP A 33 -17.31 14.67 -9.87
C ASP A 33 -18.25 13.58 -10.35
N ILE A 34 -17.70 12.49 -10.92
CA ILE A 34 -18.52 11.41 -11.45
C ILE A 34 -18.86 10.41 -10.35
N LEU A 35 -17.83 9.95 -9.62
CA LEU A 35 -18.06 8.98 -8.55
C LEU A 35 -18.51 9.63 -7.25
N GLY A 36 -18.31 10.93 -7.11
CA GLY A 36 -18.74 11.65 -5.92
C GLY A 36 -17.94 11.39 -4.67
N LEU A 37 -16.67 11.00 -4.83
CA LEU A 37 -15.84 10.70 -3.67
C LEU A 37 -15.23 11.97 -3.10
N GLU A 38 -15.04 11.98 -1.81
CA GLU A 38 -14.49 13.11 -1.09
C GLU A 38 -12.97 13.03 -1.07
N ILE A 39 -12.30 14.14 -1.35
CA ILE A 39 -10.84 14.18 -1.31
C ILE A 39 -10.37 14.12 0.14
N LYS A 40 -9.48 13.19 0.45
CA LYS A 40 -8.86 13.09 1.76
C LYS A 40 -7.64 14.00 1.84
N PHE A 41 -6.78 13.98 0.82
CA PHE A 41 -5.71 14.95 0.68
C PHE A 41 -5.38 15.09 -0.80
N ASP A 42 -4.85 16.24 -1.13
CA ASP A 42 -4.53 16.58 -2.52
C ASP A 42 -3.08 17.04 -2.59
N PHE A 43 -2.22 16.16 -3.08
CA PHE A 43 -0.83 16.47 -3.36
C PHE A 43 -0.58 16.34 -4.84
N SER A 44 -1.47 16.98 -5.65
CA SER A 44 -1.37 16.92 -7.11
C SER A 44 0.00 17.36 -7.60
N ASP A 45 0.60 18.35 -6.95
CA ASP A 45 1.94 18.81 -7.33
C ASP A 45 2.98 17.71 -7.24
N MET A 46 2.77 16.77 -6.33
CA MET A 46 3.67 15.65 -6.15
C MET A 46 3.17 14.39 -6.86
N GLY A 47 2.06 14.50 -7.55
CA GLY A 47 1.54 13.38 -8.33
C GLY A 47 0.62 12.45 -7.57
N MET A 48 0.02 12.90 -6.46
CA MET A 48 -0.86 12.05 -5.66
C MET A 48 -2.12 12.78 -5.22
N VAL A 49 -3.22 12.03 -5.21
CA VAL A 49 -4.48 12.49 -4.61
C VAL A 49 -5.12 11.30 -3.92
N ALA A 50 -5.61 11.50 -2.71
CA ALA A 50 -6.28 10.44 -1.96
C ALA A 50 -7.76 10.76 -1.78
N PHE A 51 -8.57 9.71 -1.84
CA PHE A 51 -10.02 9.83 -1.68
C PHE A 51 -10.50 9.00 -0.51
N ASN A 52 -11.40 9.55 0.27
CA ASN A 52 -12.02 8.85 1.39
C ASN A 52 -12.99 7.79 0.88
N ILE A 53 -13.07 6.70 1.60
CA ILE A 53 -14.02 5.63 1.32
C ILE A 53 -14.91 5.50 2.55
N GLY A 54 -16.06 6.16 2.50
CA GLY A 54 -16.97 6.14 3.63
C GLY A 54 -16.27 6.56 4.90
N ASN A 55 -16.41 5.76 5.94
CA ASN A 55 -15.79 6.04 7.24
C ASN A 55 -14.52 5.25 7.47
N GLU A 56 -13.98 4.62 6.42
CA GLU A 56 -12.76 3.83 6.55
C GLU A 56 -11.54 4.71 6.70
N GLU A 57 -10.58 4.25 7.50
CA GLU A 57 -9.30 4.94 7.58
C GLU A 57 -8.53 4.78 6.27
N ALA A 58 -8.63 3.62 5.67
CA ALA A 58 -7.95 3.34 4.41
C ALA A 58 -8.53 4.19 3.29
N ALA A 59 -7.67 4.67 2.43
CA ALA A 59 -8.05 5.53 1.32
C ALA A 59 -7.59 4.93 0.00
N ILE A 60 -8.20 5.38 -1.07
CA ILE A 60 -7.68 5.11 -2.40
C ILE A 60 -6.76 6.26 -2.73
N ILE A 61 -5.51 5.95 -3.07
CA ILE A 61 -4.52 6.96 -3.43
C ILE A 61 -4.18 6.81 -4.90
N LEU A 62 -4.46 7.84 -5.67
CA LEU A 62 -4.09 7.87 -7.09
C LEU A 62 -2.67 8.39 -7.21
N LYS A 63 -1.85 7.71 -8.01
CA LYS A 63 -0.48 8.12 -8.29
C LYS A 63 -0.31 8.29 -9.79
N GLU A 64 0.27 9.41 -10.17
CA GLU A 64 0.48 9.70 -11.57
C GLU A 64 1.68 8.94 -12.11
N LYS A 65 1.48 8.23 -13.20
CA LYS A 65 2.50 7.34 -13.74
C LYS A 65 3.80 8.07 -14.06
N ASN A 66 3.69 9.27 -14.60
CA ASN A 66 4.89 10.03 -14.96
C ASN A 66 5.80 10.34 -13.78
N LYS A 67 5.20 10.56 -12.61
CA LYS A 67 5.96 10.88 -11.41
C LYS A 67 6.34 9.67 -10.60
N PHE A 68 5.66 8.55 -10.84
CA PHE A 68 5.93 7.29 -10.14
C PHE A 68 5.97 6.16 -11.16
N PRO A 69 6.99 6.15 -12.04
CA PRO A 69 6.99 5.22 -13.17
C PRO A 69 7.02 3.74 -12.79
N ASP A 70 7.55 3.43 -11.61
CA ASP A 70 7.64 2.03 -11.18
C ASP A 70 6.48 1.57 -10.32
N THR A 71 5.51 2.45 -10.08
CA THR A 71 4.38 2.13 -9.23
C THR A 71 3.37 1.26 -9.99
N LYS A 72 2.84 0.26 -9.29
CA LYS A 72 1.74 -0.56 -9.78
C LYS A 72 0.63 -0.49 -8.76
N GLN A 73 -0.54 -0.97 -9.15
CA GLN A 73 -1.64 -1.11 -8.20
C GLN A 73 -1.15 -1.94 -7.03
N THR A 74 -1.33 -1.45 -5.82
CA THR A 74 -0.78 -2.07 -4.63
C THR A 74 -1.79 -1.98 -3.50
N ILE A 75 -2.00 -3.08 -2.81
CA ILE A 75 -2.80 -3.10 -1.59
C ILE A 75 -1.82 -3.04 -0.42
N TRP A 76 -2.00 -2.05 0.45
CA TRP A 76 -1.14 -1.89 1.62
C TRP A 76 -1.85 -2.34 2.87
N PHE A 77 -1.14 -3.09 3.70
CA PHE A 77 -1.66 -3.59 4.98
C PHE A 77 -0.87 -3.01 6.13
N ILE A 78 -1.51 -2.95 7.28
CA ILE A 78 -0.87 -2.53 8.52
C ILE A 78 -0.44 -3.77 9.30
N VAL A 79 0.78 -3.75 9.81
CA VAL A 79 1.31 -4.81 10.68
C VAL A 79 1.91 -4.16 11.92
N ASP A 80 2.21 -4.98 12.93
CA ASP A 80 2.84 -4.46 14.13
C ASP A 80 4.32 -4.14 13.93
N ASN A 81 5.01 -4.96 13.16
CA ASN A 81 6.47 -4.82 13.01
C ASN A 81 6.87 -5.31 11.64
N VAL A 82 7.27 -4.38 10.78
CA VAL A 82 7.65 -4.70 9.41
C VAL A 82 8.86 -5.64 9.36
N SER A 83 9.85 -5.40 10.22
CA SER A 83 11.06 -6.23 10.18
C SER A 83 10.77 -7.69 10.51
N GLU A 84 9.88 -7.92 11.48
CA GLU A 84 9.49 -9.29 11.82
C GLU A 84 8.75 -9.95 10.67
N GLU A 85 7.83 -9.22 10.05
CA GLU A 85 7.08 -9.78 8.93
C GLU A 85 8.00 -10.04 7.75
N TYR A 86 8.96 -9.17 7.53
CA TYR A 86 9.95 -9.34 6.48
C TYR A 86 10.71 -10.66 6.65
N GLU A 87 11.18 -10.94 7.89
CA GLU A 87 11.92 -12.17 8.13
C GLU A 87 11.04 -13.40 7.93
N LYS A 88 9.79 -13.34 8.36
CA LYS A 88 8.87 -14.45 8.13
C LYS A 88 8.69 -14.71 6.63
N MET A 89 8.48 -13.67 5.86
CA MET A 89 8.29 -13.79 4.43
C MET A 89 9.55 -14.31 3.74
N LYS A 90 10.69 -13.84 4.19
CA LYS A 90 11.97 -14.27 3.64
C LYS A 90 12.15 -15.78 3.85
N ASN A 91 11.79 -16.26 5.04
CA ASN A 91 11.91 -17.68 5.35
C ASN A 91 10.94 -18.55 4.56
N LYS A 92 9.88 -17.95 4.04
CA LYS A 92 8.90 -18.67 3.23
C LYS A 92 9.11 -18.45 1.75
N ASN A 93 10.21 -17.83 1.36
CA ASN A 93 10.55 -17.57 -0.04
C ASN A 93 9.54 -16.70 -0.78
N VAL A 94 8.95 -15.76 -0.06
CA VAL A 94 8.08 -14.77 -0.69
C VAL A 94 8.94 -13.86 -1.58
N LYS A 95 8.40 -13.44 -2.71
CA LYS A 95 9.12 -12.54 -3.61
C LYS A 95 9.12 -11.14 -3.00
N LEU A 96 10.20 -10.80 -2.32
CA LEU A 96 10.36 -9.49 -1.69
C LEU A 96 10.94 -8.52 -2.70
N LEU A 97 10.31 -7.37 -2.85
CA LEU A 97 10.75 -6.37 -3.81
C LEU A 97 11.72 -5.38 -3.20
N THR A 98 11.63 -5.19 -1.87
CA THR A 98 12.52 -4.27 -1.17
C THR A 98 12.90 -4.88 0.16
N PRO A 99 14.04 -4.46 0.74
CA PRO A 99 14.26 -4.68 2.16
C PRO A 99 13.37 -3.71 2.94
N PRO A 100 13.29 -3.82 4.26
CA PRO A 100 12.57 -2.81 5.03
C PRO A 100 13.18 -1.44 4.80
N PHE A 101 12.32 -0.44 4.57
CA PHE A 101 12.80 0.90 4.34
C PHE A 101 11.94 1.89 5.14
N PRO A 102 12.54 2.99 5.58
CA PRO A 102 11.79 3.97 6.37
C PRO A 102 10.87 4.80 5.48
N ILE A 103 9.70 5.10 6.02
CA ILE A 103 8.81 6.07 5.43
C ILE A 103 8.47 7.07 6.51
N ARG A 104 7.70 8.08 6.16
CA ARG A 104 7.41 9.15 7.10
C ARG A 104 6.75 8.66 8.38
N THR A 105 5.90 7.64 8.29
CA THR A 105 5.13 7.18 9.44
C THR A 105 5.68 5.92 10.09
N GLY A 106 6.71 5.31 9.52
CA GLY A 106 7.24 4.07 10.07
C GLY A 106 8.14 3.37 9.09
N ASN A 107 7.94 2.08 8.92
CA ASN A 107 8.72 1.26 8.00
C ASN A 107 7.79 0.61 6.99
N ALA A 108 8.36 0.18 5.87
CA ALA A 108 7.58 -0.43 4.80
C ALA A 108 8.38 -1.49 4.08
N VAL A 109 7.66 -2.44 3.48
CA VAL A 109 8.23 -3.47 2.60
C VAL A 109 7.21 -3.74 1.51
N GLU A 110 7.69 -3.93 0.28
CA GLU A 110 6.82 -4.34 -0.81
C GLU A 110 7.17 -5.75 -1.25
N PHE A 111 6.16 -6.50 -1.63
CA PHE A 111 6.34 -7.87 -2.08
C PHE A 111 5.29 -8.21 -3.13
N GLU A 112 5.46 -9.35 -3.80
CA GLU A 112 4.51 -9.81 -4.80
C GLU A 112 4.14 -11.25 -4.55
N ASP A 113 2.92 -11.61 -4.96
CA ASP A 113 2.52 -13.00 -4.97
C ASP A 113 3.05 -13.66 -6.27
N PRO A 114 2.89 -14.97 -6.45
CA PRO A 114 3.40 -15.65 -7.65
C PRO A 114 2.71 -15.22 -8.94
N PHE A 115 1.64 -14.46 -8.84
CA PHE A 115 0.87 -14.06 -10.01
C PHE A 115 1.11 -12.60 -10.39
N GLY A 116 2.05 -11.95 -9.73
CA GLY A 116 2.41 -10.58 -10.07
C GLY A 116 1.61 -9.51 -9.36
N ASN A 117 0.77 -9.89 -8.39
CA ASN A 117 0.03 -8.89 -7.64
C ASN A 117 0.93 -8.28 -6.57
N ARG A 118 0.92 -6.97 -6.48
CA ARG A 118 1.80 -6.26 -5.56
C ARG A 118 1.11 -5.89 -4.27
N PHE A 119 1.83 -6.07 -3.17
CA PHE A 119 1.36 -5.74 -1.83
C PHE A 119 2.43 -4.99 -1.08
N GLY A 120 2.01 -4.25 -0.06
CA GLY A 120 2.95 -3.61 0.84
C GLY A 120 2.48 -3.79 2.27
N ILE A 121 3.42 -3.69 3.19
CA ILE A 121 3.11 -3.67 4.62
C ILE A 121 3.80 -2.48 5.25
N THR A 122 3.17 -1.91 6.27
CA THR A 122 3.71 -0.79 7.02
C THR A 122 3.31 -0.91 8.47
N ASP A 123 4.12 -0.33 9.38
CA ASP A 123 3.87 -0.53 10.81
C ASP A 123 3.65 0.74 11.61
N TYR A 124 3.79 1.90 11.02
CA TYR A 124 3.62 3.17 11.72
C TYR A 124 4.53 3.32 12.94
N LYS A 125 5.66 2.63 12.94
CA LYS A 125 6.62 2.74 14.04
C LYS A 125 7.77 3.61 13.63
N LYS A 126 7.68 4.86 13.95
CA LYS A 126 8.77 5.77 13.68
C LYS A 126 9.88 5.51 14.66
N GLY A 127 10.96 5.35 14.12
CA GLY A 127 12.02 5.10 14.87
C GLY A 127 12.92 5.61 15.62
#